data_c867bedb687075dd165a258e57c9cead
#
_entry.id   c867bedb687075dd165a258e57c9cead
#
_cell.length_a   1.000
_cell.length_b   1.000
_cell.length_c   1.000
_cell.angle_alpha   90.00
_cell.angle_beta   90.00
_cell.angle_gamma   90.00
#
_symmetry.space_group_name_H-M   'P 1'
#
loop_
_entity.id
_entity.type
_entity.pdbx_description
1 polymer ?
#
loop_
_entity_poly.entity_id
_entity_poly.type
_entity_poly.pdbx_seq_one_letter_code
_entity_poly.pdbx_strand_id
1 'polypeptide(L)'
;MKKHPFSFPKIGIRPTIDGRLGGVRESLDDITMNMAKRVADLLVSKLNNLDGSPVECVIADSNIGGVKEAAACEEKFQREGVGLSITVTPCWCYGSETMDMDPQRPKAIWGFNGTERPGAVYLAAALSAHTQKGIPAFGIYGKDVQEAGDETIPEDVVNKLLNFARAGLAVAYMRGKAYLSMGGTSMGIAGSVVDSAFWERYLGMRVEAIDMTEFLGRMNKGIYDQEEYKKALVWVKENCSEGNDYNSKETQRGRDQLDSEWEDSVKMTLIARDLMVGNEQLALNGYGEQSQGHHSIAAGFQGQRQWTDHFTNGDFMEAILNTSFDWNGKRPPYIVATENDALNGAGMLFGQLLTNSAQIFADLRTYWSPDSVHRVTDGYQLEGPAANGLLHLINSGPASLDGTGDQKDNEGLPTMKPHWEITDEEMRSSLQNTTWHPSVTEYFPGGGMSTRFKTKGGMKATMIRLNIAAGLGPCLQIAEGWTVELPESVHDVLDNRTNPTWPTTWFAPRLNGEGPFCSTYEVMNNWGANHCVMTAGHVGDLYITLASMLRIPVYMHNIENSRVFRPSAWRSFGTTDLESADFRACQSHGPLYT
;
A
#
# COMPACT_ATOMS: atom_id res chain seq x y z
N MET A 1 7.54 7.04 -22.38
CA MET A 1 6.80 6.23 -21.38
C MET A 1 5.37 6.03 -21.87
N LYS A 2 4.81 4.80 -21.81
CA LYS A 2 3.37 4.62 -22.00
C LYS A 2 2.65 5.40 -20.90
N LYS A 3 1.58 6.12 -21.24
CA LYS A 3 0.76 6.87 -20.28
C LYS A 3 0.20 5.90 -19.25
N HIS A 4 0.19 6.30 -17.95
CA HIS A 4 -0.43 5.49 -16.89
C HIS A 4 -1.90 5.22 -17.25
N PRO A 5 -2.39 3.98 -17.13
CA PRO A 5 -3.72 3.60 -17.62
C PRO A 5 -4.88 4.27 -16.89
N PHE A 6 -4.63 4.81 -15.69
CA PHE A 6 -5.66 5.41 -14.84
C PHE A 6 -5.38 6.89 -14.57
N SER A 7 -6.45 7.68 -14.43
CA SER A 7 -6.36 9.07 -13.98
C SER A 7 -6.09 9.15 -12.48
N PHE A 8 -5.35 10.17 -12.06
CA PHE A 8 -5.07 10.44 -10.65
C PHE A 8 -6.06 11.46 -10.08
N PRO A 9 -6.45 11.33 -8.79
CA PRO A 9 -7.26 12.32 -8.10
C PRO A 9 -6.45 13.60 -7.86
N LYS A 10 -7.16 14.73 -7.77
CA LYS A 10 -6.56 16.04 -7.42
C LYS A 10 -6.87 16.40 -5.98
N ILE A 11 -6.03 17.26 -5.40
CA ILE A 11 -6.18 17.79 -4.04
C ILE A 11 -6.86 19.15 -4.10
N GLY A 12 -8.01 19.30 -3.45
CA GLY A 12 -8.72 20.57 -3.34
C GLY A 12 -8.20 21.42 -2.19
N ILE A 13 -7.91 22.70 -2.43
CA ILE A 13 -7.52 23.64 -1.39
C ILE A 13 -8.61 24.69 -1.23
N ARG A 14 -9.12 24.84 -0.02
CA ARG A 14 -10.25 25.68 0.36
C ARG A 14 -9.79 26.82 1.26
N PRO A 15 -9.44 28.01 0.73
CA PRO A 15 -9.15 29.19 1.56
C PRO A 15 -10.45 29.71 2.19
N THR A 16 -10.58 29.67 3.52
CA THR A 16 -11.75 30.22 4.23
C THR A 16 -11.40 31.49 4.96
N ILE A 17 -12.30 32.48 4.91
CA ILE A 17 -12.08 33.83 5.36
C ILE A 17 -13.29 34.35 6.14
N ASP A 18 -13.07 35.34 7.02
CA ASP A 18 -14.16 36.07 7.65
C ASP A 18 -15.05 36.74 6.58
N GLY A 19 -16.33 36.39 6.53
CA GLY A 19 -17.27 36.87 5.52
C GLY A 19 -17.72 38.32 5.70
N ARG A 20 -17.34 38.99 6.79
CA ARG A 20 -17.79 40.37 7.10
C ARG A 20 -17.08 41.40 6.21
N LEU A 21 -17.84 42.01 5.31
CA LEU A 21 -17.39 43.08 4.44
C LEU A 21 -17.27 44.43 5.23
N GLY A 22 -16.53 45.35 4.65
CA GLY A 22 -16.36 46.71 5.23
C GLY A 22 -15.09 46.82 6.08
N GLY A 23 -14.03 46.11 5.72
CA GLY A 23 -12.69 46.23 6.29
C GLY A 23 -12.10 44.92 6.84
N VAL A 24 -12.90 44.03 7.42
CA VAL A 24 -12.39 42.79 8.02
C VAL A 24 -11.93 41.81 6.94
N ARG A 25 -12.82 41.47 6.02
CA ARG A 25 -12.54 40.55 4.92
C ARG A 25 -11.42 41.07 4.04
N GLU A 26 -11.52 42.32 3.63
CA GLU A 26 -10.59 42.97 2.71
C GLU A 26 -9.16 42.98 3.27
N SER A 27 -9.00 43.10 4.59
CA SER A 27 -7.70 43.09 5.25
C SER A 27 -7.04 41.71 5.34
N LEU A 28 -7.78 40.63 5.01
CA LEU A 28 -7.34 39.22 5.13
C LEU A 28 -7.28 38.51 3.78
N ASP A 29 -7.77 39.15 2.72
CA ASP A 29 -8.01 38.48 1.44
C ASP A 29 -6.72 37.86 0.85
N ASP A 30 -5.65 38.67 0.76
CA ASP A 30 -4.35 38.23 0.24
C ASP A 30 -3.70 37.17 1.14
N ILE A 31 -3.72 37.35 2.45
CA ILE A 31 -3.12 36.40 3.41
C ILE A 31 -3.78 35.01 3.28
N THR A 32 -5.10 34.98 3.19
CA THR A 32 -5.88 33.75 3.09
C THR A 32 -5.57 33.00 1.80
N MET A 33 -5.58 33.70 0.66
CA MET A 33 -5.27 33.08 -0.64
C MET A 33 -3.80 32.65 -0.72
N ASN A 34 -2.87 33.42 -0.17
CA ASN A 34 -1.44 33.05 -0.14
C ASN A 34 -1.19 31.82 0.73
N MET A 35 -1.91 31.67 1.84
CA MET A 35 -1.87 30.46 2.65
C MET A 35 -2.29 29.23 1.84
N ALA A 36 -3.35 29.31 1.05
CA ALA A 36 -3.80 28.23 0.16
C ALA A 36 -2.76 27.90 -0.92
N LYS A 37 -2.17 28.91 -1.56
CA LYS A 37 -1.12 28.72 -2.57
C LYS A 37 0.11 28.02 -1.99
N ARG A 38 0.57 28.44 -0.81
CA ARG A 38 1.73 27.79 -0.16
C ARG A 38 1.47 26.31 0.19
N VAL A 39 0.27 25.98 0.64
CA VAL A 39 -0.09 24.56 0.86
C VAL A 39 -0.08 23.79 -0.47
N ALA A 40 -0.64 24.36 -1.53
CA ALA A 40 -0.60 23.72 -2.86
C ALA A 40 0.84 23.50 -3.33
N ASP A 41 1.71 24.52 -3.23
CA ASP A 41 3.12 24.45 -3.63
C ASP A 41 3.89 23.40 -2.80
N LEU A 42 3.64 23.36 -1.49
CA LEU A 42 4.22 22.32 -0.62
C LEU A 42 3.86 20.92 -1.11
N LEU A 43 2.57 20.66 -1.35
CA LEU A 43 2.08 19.34 -1.72
C LEU A 43 2.62 18.92 -3.11
N VAL A 44 2.57 19.82 -4.09
CA VAL A 44 3.11 19.57 -5.45
C VAL A 44 4.61 19.31 -5.42
N SER A 45 5.35 20.00 -4.55
CA SER A 45 6.82 19.81 -4.44
C SER A 45 7.26 18.55 -3.69
N LYS A 46 6.37 17.95 -2.88
CA LYS A 46 6.72 16.84 -1.97
C LYS A 46 6.02 15.53 -2.27
N LEU A 47 4.95 15.54 -3.06
CA LEU A 47 4.15 14.36 -3.34
C LEU A 47 4.11 14.04 -4.83
N ASN A 48 4.26 12.77 -5.14
CA ASN A 48 4.11 12.25 -6.49
C ASN A 48 2.99 11.21 -6.57
N ASN A 49 2.37 11.12 -7.72
CA ASN A 49 1.49 10.04 -8.13
C ASN A 49 2.28 8.75 -8.38
N LEU A 50 1.59 7.63 -8.56
CA LEU A 50 2.23 6.32 -8.82
C LEU A 50 3.13 6.28 -10.06
N ASP A 51 2.91 7.14 -11.05
CA ASP A 51 3.74 7.23 -12.26
C ASP A 51 4.95 8.16 -12.13
N GLY A 52 5.16 8.74 -10.94
CA GLY A 52 6.24 9.69 -10.64
C GLY A 52 5.91 11.14 -11.02
N SER A 53 4.75 11.42 -11.61
CA SER A 53 4.32 12.80 -11.85
C SER A 53 3.97 13.51 -10.54
N PRO A 54 4.24 14.83 -10.42
CA PRO A 54 3.77 15.60 -9.26
C PRO A 54 2.25 15.52 -9.10
N VAL A 55 1.75 15.57 -7.87
CA VAL A 55 0.31 15.66 -7.62
C VAL A 55 -0.24 17.00 -8.10
N GLU A 56 -1.53 17.04 -8.42
CA GLU A 56 -2.21 18.27 -8.84
C GLU A 56 -3.06 18.83 -7.71
N CYS A 57 -2.99 20.16 -7.51
CA CYS A 57 -3.82 20.90 -6.58
C CYS A 57 -4.80 21.81 -7.30
N VAL A 58 -6.04 21.88 -6.81
CA VAL A 58 -7.10 22.76 -7.31
C VAL A 58 -7.50 23.72 -6.18
N ILE A 59 -7.18 25.00 -6.33
CA ILE A 59 -7.57 26.04 -5.35
C ILE A 59 -8.95 26.60 -5.75
N ALA A 60 -9.82 26.91 -4.78
CA ALA A 60 -11.07 27.63 -5.03
C ALA A 60 -10.80 28.97 -5.77
N ASP A 61 -11.74 29.40 -6.62
CA ASP A 61 -11.55 30.63 -7.43
C ASP A 61 -11.54 31.90 -6.60
N SER A 62 -12.12 31.85 -5.40
CA SER A 62 -12.13 32.97 -4.43
C SER A 62 -11.97 32.45 -3.01
N ASN A 63 -11.64 33.33 -2.08
CA ASN A 63 -11.76 33.04 -0.66
C ASN A 63 -13.22 32.77 -0.29
N ILE A 64 -13.44 31.79 0.60
CA ILE A 64 -14.76 31.29 0.98
C ILE A 64 -15.18 31.95 2.29
N GLY A 65 -16.02 32.96 2.21
CA GLY A 65 -16.56 33.71 3.37
C GLY A 65 -18.04 33.41 3.65
N GLY A 66 -18.72 32.60 2.80
CA GLY A 66 -20.11 32.25 2.98
C GLY A 66 -20.58 31.14 2.06
N VAL A 67 -21.87 30.80 2.15
CA VAL A 67 -22.50 29.67 1.46
C VAL A 67 -22.32 29.70 -0.06
N LYS A 68 -22.50 30.90 -0.69
CA LYS A 68 -22.39 31.04 -2.15
C LYS A 68 -21.01 30.63 -2.67
N GLU A 69 -19.96 31.08 -2.00
CA GLU A 69 -18.57 30.77 -2.37
C GLU A 69 -18.23 29.30 -2.07
N ALA A 70 -18.75 28.76 -0.96
CA ALA A 70 -18.61 27.34 -0.64
C ALA A 70 -19.26 26.45 -1.70
N ALA A 71 -20.45 26.80 -2.19
CA ALA A 71 -21.14 26.08 -3.26
C ALA A 71 -20.37 26.17 -4.59
N ALA A 72 -19.88 27.35 -4.98
CA ALA A 72 -19.07 27.52 -6.19
C ALA A 72 -17.76 26.72 -6.13
N CYS A 73 -17.12 26.65 -4.95
CA CYS A 73 -15.96 25.81 -4.73
C CYS A 73 -16.28 24.32 -4.93
N GLU A 74 -17.41 23.83 -4.40
CA GLU A 74 -17.84 22.44 -4.56
C GLU A 74 -18.12 22.11 -6.03
N GLU A 75 -18.83 22.97 -6.76
CA GLU A 75 -19.06 22.78 -8.21
C GLU A 75 -17.74 22.71 -8.99
N LYS A 76 -16.76 23.53 -8.66
CA LYS A 76 -15.43 23.46 -9.25
C LYS A 76 -14.75 22.15 -8.93
N PHE A 77 -14.73 21.72 -7.67
CA PHE A 77 -14.07 20.49 -7.24
C PHE A 77 -14.65 19.25 -7.92
N GLN A 78 -15.96 19.19 -8.09
CA GLN A 78 -16.62 18.12 -8.82
C GLN A 78 -16.17 18.05 -10.30
N ARG A 79 -16.14 19.21 -10.99
CA ARG A 79 -15.69 19.29 -12.40
C ARG A 79 -14.22 18.91 -12.56
N GLU A 80 -13.38 19.28 -11.60
CA GLU A 80 -11.93 19.05 -11.68
C GLU A 80 -11.49 17.67 -11.19
N GLY A 81 -12.39 16.84 -10.64
CA GLY A 81 -12.06 15.52 -10.13
C GLY A 81 -11.28 15.55 -8.81
N VAL A 82 -11.61 16.48 -7.93
CA VAL A 82 -11.01 16.60 -6.60
C VAL A 82 -11.46 15.43 -5.72
N GLY A 83 -10.49 14.64 -5.21
CA GLY A 83 -10.75 13.47 -4.41
C GLY A 83 -10.64 13.67 -2.89
N LEU A 84 -9.93 14.71 -2.45
CA LEU A 84 -9.76 15.09 -1.05
C LEU A 84 -9.64 16.59 -0.93
N SER A 85 -9.93 17.16 0.24
CA SER A 85 -9.85 18.62 0.44
C SER A 85 -9.08 19.02 1.69
N ILE A 86 -8.39 20.15 1.60
CA ILE A 86 -7.72 20.81 2.72
C ILE A 86 -8.28 22.24 2.82
N THR A 87 -8.96 22.54 3.91
CA THR A 87 -9.39 23.88 4.26
C THR A 87 -8.28 24.58 5.03
N VAL A 88 -7.94 25.80 4.64
CA VAL A 88 -6.94 26.63 5.33
C VAL A 88 -7.58 27.94 5.79
N THR A 89 -7.24 28.39 6.99
CA THR A 89 -7.81 29.63 7.52
C THR A 89 -6.83 30.36 8.44
N PRO A 90 -6.56 31.64 8.18
CA PRO A 90 -5.77 32.48 9.09
C PRO A 90 -6.63 33.13 10.20
N CYS A 91 -7.96 32.99 10.16
CA CYS A 91 -8.86 33.77 10.99
C CYS A 91 -10.16 33.03 11.32
N TRP A 92 -11.04 33.67 12.07
CA TRP A 92 -12.43 33.25 12.22
C TRP A 92 -13.17 33.28 10.87
N CYS A 93 -14.06 32.31 10.67
CA CYS A 93 -14.98 32.22 9.53
C CYS A 93 -16.35 31.76 10.02
N TYR A 94 -17.38 31.87 9.16
CA TYR A 94 -18.71 31.33 9.45
C TYR A 94 -18.67 29.79 9.36
N GLY A 95 -18.75 29.12 10.51
CA GLY A 95 -18.46 27.70 10.68
C GLY A 95 -19.12 26.74 9.67
N SER A 96 -20.42 26.45 9.88
CA SER A 96 -21.13 25.48 9.02
C SER A 96 -21.42 25.97 7.60
N GLU A 97 -21.36 27.27 7.35
CA GLU A 97 -21.63 27.87 6.04
C GLU A 97 -20.49 27.71 5.04
N THR A 98 -19.26 27.57 5.55
CA THR A 98 -18.05 27.49 4.72
C THR A 98 -17.41 26.10 4.66
N MET A 99 -17.93 25.12 5.42
CA MET A 99 -17.34 23.80 5.50
C MET A 99 -17.54 22.96 4.22
N ASP A 100 -16.68 21.97 4.02
CA ASP A 100 -16.84 20.95 2.98
C ASP A 100 -17.90 19.93 3.39
N MET A 101 -19.00 19.87 2.64
CA MET A 101 -20.16 19.04 2.95
C MET A 101 -20.18 17.68 2.25
N ASP A 102 -19.21 17.35 1.39
CA ASP A 102 -19.16 16.03 0.72
C ASP A 102 -18.90 14.92 1.76
N PRO A 103 -19.80 13.95 1.95
CA PRO A 103 -19.64 12.93 2.99
C PRO A 103 -18.56 11.88 2.67
N GLN A 104 -18.19 11.72 1.41
CA GLN A 104 -17.26 10.69 0.94
C GLN A 104 -15.84 11.21 0.67
N ARG A 105 -15.66 12.53 0.64
CA ARG A 105 -14.36 13.16 0.42
C ARG A 105 -13.59 13.24 1.74
N PRO A 106 -12.39 12.65 1.88
CA PRO A 106 -11.50 12.94 3.00
C PRO A 106 -11.20 14.43 3.09
N LYS A 107 -11.23 14.98 4.30
CA LYS A 107 -11.07 16.42 4.52
C LYS A 107 -10.26 16.74 5.75
N ALA A 108 -9.37 17.74 5.63
CA ALA A 108 -8.60 18.31 6.72
C ALA A 108 -8.85 19.83 6.82
N ILE A 109 -8.63 20.36 8.01
CA ILE A 109 -8.73 21.79 8.27
C ILE A 109 -7.45 22.23 8.99
N TRP A 110 -6.69 23.14 8.40
CA TRP A 110 -5.57 23.80 9.05
C TRP A 110 -5.98 25.18 9.53
N GLY A 111 -6.05 25.35 10.86
CA GLY A 111 -6.24 26.63 11.52
C GLY A 111 -4.90 27.23 11.93
N PHE A 112 -4.61 28.46 11.48
CA PHE A 112 -3.40 29.18 11.83
C PHE A 112 -3.33 29.42 13.35
N ASN A 113 -2.18 29.14 13.96
CA ASN A 113 -1.94 29.36 15.37
C ASN A 113 -1.35 30.78 15.60
N GLY A 114 -2.21 31.81 15.59
CA GLY A 114 -1.83 33.16 15.87
C GLY A 114 -2.72 33.77 16.97
N THR A 115 -2.28 34.89 17.56
CA THR A 115 -2.97 35.52 18.68
C THR A 115 -3.98 36.60 18.27
N GLU A 116 -3.71 37.31 17.17
CA GLU A 116 -4.52 38.48 16.75
C GLU A 116 -5.82 38.07 16.04
N ARG A 117 -5.73 37.05 15.14
CA ARG A 117 -6.85 36.54 14.35
C ARG A 117 -6.73 35.02 14.25
N PRO A 118 -7.00 34.29 15.33
CA PRO A 118 -6.65 32.90 15.43
C PRO A 118 -7.56 32.01 14.57
N GLY A 119 -6.98 31.32 13.60
CA GLY A 119 -7.65 30.29 12.83
C GLY A 119 -8.11 29.11 13.69
N ALA A 120 -7.53 28.94 14.88
CA ALA A 120 -7.91 27.91 15.85
C ALA A 120 -9.39 27.99 16.27
N VAL A 121 -9.97 29.19 16.38
CA VAL A 121 -11.38 29.35 16.77
C VAL A 121 -12.31 28.81 15.69
N TYR A 122 -12.02 29.09 14.43
CA TYR A 122 -12.74 28.46 13.30
C TYR A 122 -12.51 26.96 13.25
N LEU A 123 -11.25 26.53 13.37
CA LEU A 123 -10.90 25.09 13.37
C LEU A 123 -11.76 24.30 14.38
N ALA A 124 -11.85 24.79 15.62
CA ALA A 124 -12.63 24.12 16.65
C ALA A 124 -14.14 24.13 16.32
N ALA A 125 -14.67 25.24 15.83
CA ALA A 125 -16.09 25.37 15.45
C ALA A 125 -16.44 24.48 14.25
N ALA A 126 -15.59 24.45 13.22
CA ALA A 126 -15.79 23.63 12.03
C ALA A 126 -15.68 22.13 12.34
N LEU A 127 -14.69 21.71 13.15
CA LEU A 127 -14.56 20.32 13.58
C LEU A 127 -15.78 19.84 14.39
N SER A 128 -16.32 20.70 15.27
CA SER A 128 -17.55 20.42 16.00
C SER A 128 -18.74 20.26 15.05
N ALA A 129 -18.88 21.14 14.05
CA ALA A 129 -19.95 21.04 13.06
C ALA A 129 -19.83 19.78 12.21
N HIS A 130 -18.62 19.41 11.79
CA HIS A 130 -18.34 18.14 11.09
C HIS A 130 -18.73 16.93 11.94
N THR A 131 -18.38 16.94 13.23
CA THR A 131 -18.74 15.86 14.17
C THR A 131 -20.26 15.71 14.28
N GLN A 132 -21.00 16.81 14.46
CA GLN A 132 -22.47 16.80 14.55
C GLN A 132 -23.15 16.27 13.29
N LYS A 133 -22.56 16.52 12.12
CA LYS A 133 -23.10 16.08 10.82
C LYS A 133 -22.69 14.65 10.41
N GLY A 134 -21.84 13.99 11.20
CA GLY A 134 -21.37 12.65 10.87
C GLY A 134 -20.41 12.59 9.67
N ILE A 135 -19.79 13.69 9.29
CA ILE A 135 -18.78 13.82 8.22
C ILE A 135 -17.42 14.18 8.82
N PRO A 136 -16.69 13.20 9.37
CA PRO A 136 -15.47 13.45 10.15
C PRO A 136 -14.40 14.18 9.34
N ALA A 137 -13.68 15.08 10.01
CA ALA A 137 -12.58 15.84 9.45
C ALA A 137 -11.34 15.77 10.34
N PHE A 138 -10.16 15.92 9.72
CA PHE A 138 -8.87 15.98 10.40
C PHE A 138 -8.55 17.42 10.81
N GLY A 139 -8.19 17.63 12.06
CA GLY A 139 -7.77 18.94 12.56
C GLY A 139 -6.25 19.09 12.54
N ILE A 140 -5.76 20.15 11.92
CA ILE A 140 -4.34 20.51 11.89
C ILE A 140 -4.15 21.82 12.60
N TYR A 141 -3.26 21.85 13.60
CA TYR A 141 -2.93 23.00 14.41
C TYR A 141 -1.45 22.94 14.77
N GLY A 142 -0.72 24.03 14.52
CA GLY A 142 0.70 24.14 14.85
C GLY A 142 0.94 24.23 16.35
N LYS A 143 2.04 23.66 16.84
CA LYS A 143 2.38 23.66 18.28
C LYS A 143 2.75 25.03 18.80
N ASP A 144 3.47 25.80 17.97
CA ASP A 144 3.99 27.10 18.36
C ASP A 144 3.14 28.25 17.77
N VAL A 145 3.02 29.32 18.53
CA VAL A 145 2.34 30.55 18.07
C VAL A 145 3.18 31.21 16.98
N GLN A 146 2.52 31.59 15.89
CA GLN A 146 3.12 32.35 14.79
C GLN A 146 2.71 33.80 14.85
N GLU A 147 3.63 34.71 14.51
CA GLU A 147 3.34 36.13 14.36
C GLU A 147 2.40 36.38 13.16
N ALA A 148 1.60 37.40 13.19
CA ALA A 148 0.56 37.70 12.19
C ALA A 148 1.09 37.81 10.74
N GLY A 149 2.35 38.19 10.58
CA GLY A 149 3.02 38.28 9.27
C GLY A 149 3.87 37.05 8.90
N ASP A 150 3.91 36.01 9.73
CA ASP A 150 4.67 34.78 9.44
C ASP A 150 3.92 33.95 8.40
N GLU A 151 4.53 33.83 7.23
CA GLU A 151 3.98 33.09 6.10
C GLU A 151 4.52 31.65 6.00
N THR A 152 5.37 31.21 6.94
CA THR A 152 5.93 29.85 6.92
C THR A 152 4.89 28.80 7.32
N ILE A 153 5.09 27.57 6.87
CA ILE A 153 4.32 26.40 7.35
C ILE A 153 5.20 25.67 8.36
N PRO A 154 4.83 25.62 9.65
CA PRO A 154 5.62 24.92 10.67
C PRO A 154 5.80 23.44 10.33
N GLU A 155 6.95 22.86 10.72
CA GLU A 155 7.30 21.48 10.38
C GLU A 155 6.26 20.45 10.84
N ASP A 156 5.71 20.62 12.05
CA ASP A 156 4.67 19.74 12.57
C ASP A 156 3.34 19.85 11.79
N VAL A 157 3.07 21.00 11.20
CA VAL A 157 1.93 21.22 10.28
C VAL A 157 2.24 20.58 8.92
N VAL A 158 3.46 20.78 8.38
CA VAL A 158 3.92 20.14 7.13
C VAL A 158 3.73 18.62 7.21
N ASN A 159 4.20 17.99 8.29
CA ASN A 159 4.11 16.55 8.47
C ASN A 159 2.65 16.05 8.48
N LYS A 160 1.74 16.77 9.13
CA LYS A 160 0.31 16.43 9.14
C LYS A 160 -0.36 16.66 7.78
N LEU A 161 -0.01 17.73 7.07
CA LEU A 161 -0.51 17.98 5.71
C LEU A 161 -0.10 16.87 4.75
N LEU A 162 1.17 16.47 4.77
CA LEU A 162 1.70 15.41 3.91
C LEU A 162 1.10 14.04 4.27
N ASN A 163 0.99 13.70 5.56
CA ASN A 163 0.36 12.46 6.02
C ASN A 163 -1.11 12.38 5.54
N PHE A 164 -1.88 13.45 5.79
CA PHE A 164 -3.27 13.54 5.34
C PHE A 164 -3.39 13.41 3.82
N ALA A 165 -2.58 14.15 3.07
CA ALA A 165 -2.67 14.18 1.61
C ALA A 165 -2.32 12.81 0.99
N ARG A 166 -1.27 12.13 1.48
CA ARG A 166 -0.91 10.76 1.02
C ARG A 166 -2.05 9.78 1.24
N ALA A 167 -2.58 9.72 2.45
CA ALA A 167 -3.69 8.82 2.78
C ALA A 167 -4.97 9.18 2.01
N GLY A 168 -5.29 10.46 1.88
CA GLY A 168 -6.45 10.94 1.13
C GLY A 168 -6.36 10.66 -0.37
N LEU A 169 -5.17 10.79 -0.98
CA LEU A 169 -4.93 10.41 -2.37
C LEU A 169 -5.14 8.89 -2.58
N ALA A 170 -4.69 8.07 -1.64
CA ALA A 170 -4.89 6.63 -1.67
C ALA A 170 -6.39 6.27 -1.66
N VAL A 171 -7.17 6.86 -0.74
CA VAL A 171 -8.63 6.68 -0.68
C VAL A 171 -9.29 7.10 -1.98
N ALA A 172 -8.96 8.28 -2.49
CA ALA A 172 -9.56 8.81 -3.71
C ALA A 172 -9.17 8.00 -4.97
N TYR A 173 -7.95 7.47 -5.02
CA TYR A 173 -7.47 6.68 -6.16
C TYR A 173 -8.16 5.32 -6.26
N MET A 174 -8.46 4.67 -5.15
CA MET A 174 -9.17 3.39 -5.12
C MET A 174 -10.60 3.48 -5.67
N ARG A 175 -11.27 4.60 -5.44
CA ARG A 175 -12.68 4.78 -5.82
C ARG A 175 -12.91 4.54 -7.31
N GLY A 176 -13.88 3.64 -7.62
CA GLY A 176 -14.27 3.31 -9.00
C GLY A 176 -13.32 2.36 -9.74
N LYS A 177 -12.24 1.92 -9.13
CA LYS A 177 -11.34 0.89 -9.66
C LYS A 177 -11.81 -0.52 -9.32
N ALA A 178 -11.05 -1.53 -9.71
CA ALA A 178 -11.39 -2.92 -9.44
C ALA A 178 -10.25 -3.70 -8.76
N TYR A 179 -10.64 -4.74 -8.02
CA TYR A 179 -9.80 -5.89 -7.71
C TYR A 179 -10.17 -7.03 -8.66
N LEU A 180 -9.18 -7.64 -9.31
CA LEU A 180 -9.39 -8.76 -10.24
C LEU A 180 -9.06 -10.10 -9.56
N SER A 181 -10.09 -10.92 -9.34
CA SER A 181 -9.93 -12.28 -8.85
C SER A 181 -9.69 -13.22 -10.04
N MET A 182 -8.46 -13.72 -10.19
CA MET A 182 -8.09 -14.72 -11.20
C MET A 182 -8.23 -16.11 -10.58
N GLY A 183 -9.38 -16.73 -10.78
CA GLY A 183 -9.78 -17.99 -10.14
C GLY A 183 -10.35 -17.82 -8.74
N GLY A 184 -10.37 -18.92 -7.98
CA GLY A 184 -10.91 -18.96 -6.62
C GLY A 184 -9.83 -18.81 -5.54
N THR A 185 -10.24 -18.97 -4.28
CA THR A 185 -9.32 -19.03 -3.14
C THR A 185 -8.56 -20.35 -3.15
N SER A 186 -7.24 -20.29 -3.00
CA SER A 186 -6.39 -21.47 -2.91
C SER A 186 -6.61 -22.26 -1.62
N MET A 187 -6.57 -23.58 -1.71
CA MET A 187 -6.53 -24.52 -0.57
C MET A 187 -7.58 -24.27 0.53
N GLY A 188 -8.64 -23.52 0.25
CA GLY A 188 -9.68 -23.21 1.23
C GLY A 188 -9.22 -22.26 2.35
N ILE A 189 -8.26 -21.39 2.10
CA ILE A 189 -7.81 -20.38 3.07
C ILE A 189 -8.95 -19.40 3.33
N ALA A 190 -9.74 -19.68 4.36
CA ALA A 190 -11.00 -18.98 4.64
C ALA A 190 -10.81 -17.47 4.92
N GLY A 191 -9.69 -17.09 5.53
CA GLY A 191 -9.35 -15.69 5.84
C GLY A 191 -9.04 -14.83 4.60
N SER A 192 -8.90 -15.45 3.42
CA SER A 192 -8.61 -14.75 2.16
C SER A 192 -9.77 -14.74 1.17
N VAL A 193 -10.93 -15.23 1.55
CA VAL A 193 -12.11 -15.22 0.67
C VAL A 193 -12.48 -13.80 0.27
N VAL A 194 -12.70 -13.59 -1.02
CA VAL A 194 -13.07 -12.28 -1.56
C VAL A 194 -14.49 -11.93 -1.13
N ASP A 195 -14.64 -10.84 -0.41
CA ASP A 195 -15.94 -10.27 0.00
C ASP A 195 -16.17 -8.96 -0.78
N SER A 196 -17.04 -9.00 -1.80
CA SER A 196 -17.36 -7.82 -2.61
C SER A 196 -17.93 -6.67 -1.78
N ALA A 197 -18.71 -6.97 -0.74
CA ALA A 197 -19.28 -5.94 0.13
C ALA A 197 -18.19 -5.15 0.88
N PHE A 198 -17.08 -5.79 1.26
CA PHE A 198 -15.92 -5.08 1.81
C PHE A 198 -15.31 -4.11 0.78
N TRP A 199 -15.00 -4.60 -0.42
CA TRP A 199 -14.36 -3.80 -1.46
C TRP A 199 -15.22 -2.61 -1.88
N GLU A 200 -16.52 -2.82 -2.06
CA GLU A 200 -17.46 -1.79 -2.49
C GLU A 200 -17.73 -0.75 -1.40
N ARG A 201 -18.03 -1.19 -0.19
CA ARG A 201 -18.48 -0.30 0.88
C ARG A 201 -17.37 0.43 1.61
N TYR A 202 -16.20 -0.19 1.75
CA TYR A 202 -15.06 0.43 2.44
C TYR A 202 -14.07 1.09 1.50
N LEU A 203 -13.79 0.48 0.33
CA LEU A 203 -12.78 0.96 -0.59
C LEU A 203 -13.36 1.70 -1.81
N GLY A 204 -14.68 1.59 -2.05
CA GLY A 204 -15.32 2.13 -3.25
C GLY A 204 -14.87 1.43 -4.53
N MET A 205 -14.35 0.20 -4.42
CA MET A 205 -13.83 -0.62 -5.51
C MET A 205 -14.80 -1.73 -5.87
N ARG A 206 -14.80 -2.13 -7.14
CA ARG A 206 -15.50 -3.33 -7.60
C ARG A 206 -14.64 -4.57 -7.42
N VAL A 207 -15.27 -5.74 -7.35
CA VAL A 207 -14.62 -7.03 -7.52
C VAL A 207 -15.03 -7.59 -8.87
N GLU A 208 -14.04 -7.82 -9.73
CA GLU A 208 -14.18 -8.51 -11.00
C GLU A 208 -13.58 -9.92 -10.86
N ALA A 209 -14.19 -10.90 -11.49
CA ALA A 209 -13.70 -12.28 -11.44
C ALA A 209 -13.61 -12.85 -12.85
N ILE A 210 -12.55 -13.58 -13.11
CA ILE A 210 -12.40 -14.37 -14.34
C ILE A 210 -12.30 -15.85 -14.01
N ASP A 211 -12.89 -16.67 -14.85
CA ASP A 211 -12.69 -18.11 -14.84
C ASP A 211 -11.30 -18.44 -15.39
N MET A 212 -10.62 -19.41 -14.78
CA MET A 212 -9.28 -19.82 -15.21
C MET A 212 -9.25 -20.41 -16.64
N THR A 213 -10.40 -20.79 -17.19
CA THR A 213 -10.51 -21.18 -18.61
C THR A 213 -10.26 -20.03 -19.57
N GLU A 214 -10.59 -18.77 -19.19
CA GLU A 214 -10.21 -17.58 -19.97
C GLU A 214 -8.70 -17.41 -20.00
N PHE A 215 -8.06 -17.56 -18.84
CA PHE A 215 -6.61 -17.48 -18.70
C PHE A 215 -5.91 -18.52 -19.59
N LEU A 216 -6.31 -19.80 -19.42
CA LEU A 216 -5.79 -20.91 -20.21
C LEU A 216 -6.11 -20.76 -21.71
N GLY A 217 -7.30 -20.26 -22.04
CA GLY A 217 -7.73 -20.00 -23.40
C GLY A 217 -6.84 -18.97 -24.10
N ARG A 218 -6.43 -17.91 -23.42
CA ARG A 218 -5.47 -16.92 -23.95
C ARG A 218 -4.09 -17.54 -24.16
N MET A 219 -3.60 -18.33 -23.21
CA MET A 219 -2.32 -19.04 -23.36
C MET A 219 -2.33 -19.92 -24.63
N ASN A 220 -3.33 -20.78 -24.76
CA ASN A 220 -3.41 -21.77 -25.85
C ASN A 220 -3.64 -21.14 -27.24
N LYS A 221 -4.34 -20.00 -27.31
CA LYS A 221 -4.64 -19.29 -28.56
C LYS A 221 -3.61 -18.21 -28.90
N GLY A 222 -2.62 -17.98 -28.03
CA GLY A 222 -1.60 -16.96 -28.25
C GLY A 222 -2.15 -15.53 -28.16
N ILE A 223 -3.17 -15.29 -27.31
CA ILE A 223 -3.79 -13.96 -27.12
C ILE A 223 -2.97 -13.16 -26.11
N TYR A 224 -1.83 -12.70 -26.52
CA TYR A 224 -0.90 -11.79 -25.86
C TYR A 224 -0.03 -11.10 -26.92
N ASP A 225 0.66 -10.02 -26.57
CA ASP A 225 1.56 -9.31 -27.49
C ASP A 225 2.77 -10.19 -27.81
N GLN A 226 2.84 -10.68 -29.05
CA GLN A 226 3.87 -11.60 -29.53
C GLN A 226 5.27 -10.97 -29.60
N GLU A 227 5.37 -9.66 -29.88
CA GLU A 227 6.65 -8.97 -29.92
C GLU A 227 7.17 -8.69 -28.52
N GLU A 228 6.29 -8.31 -27.60
CA GLU A 228 6.65 -8.16 -26.19
C GLU A 228 7.04 -9.51 -25.57
N TYR A 229 6.35 -10.60 -25.93
CA TYR A 229 6.68 -11.95 -25.50
C TYR A 229 8.12 -12.34 -25.89
N LYS A 230 8.52 -12.12 -27.14
CA LYS A 230 9.90 -12.39 -27.59
C LYS A 230 10.92 -11.58 -26.80
N LYS A 231 10.65 -10.28 -26.60
CA LYS A 231 11.49 -9.39 -25.79
C LYS A 231 11.64 -9.88 -24.35
N ALA A 232 10.53 -10.28 -23.74
CA ALA A 232 10.52 -10.78 -22.38
C ALA A 232 11.32 -12.09 -22.22
N LEU A 233 11.21 -13.03 -23.17
CA LEU A 233 12.01 -14.26 -23.15
C LEU A 233 13.51 -14.00 -23.29
N VAL A 234 13.92 -13.03 -24.11
CA VAL A 234 15.34 -12.66 -24.20
C VAL A 234 15.80 -12.09 -22.86
N TRP A 235 15.04 -11.19 -22.28
CA TRP A 235 15.35 -10.59 -20.98
C TRP A 235 15.45 -11.63 -19.87
N VAL A 236 14.54 -12.61 -19.82
CA VAL A 236 14.57 -13.72 -18.86
C VAL A 236 15.88 -14.50 -18.97
N LYS A 237 16.28 -14.87 -20.20
CA LYS A 237 17.54 -15.61 -20.42
C LYS A 237 18.79 -14.84 -20.00
N GLU A 238 18.74 -13.49 -20.05
CA GLU A 238 19.88 -12.62 -19.71
C GLU A 238 19.94 -12.26 -18.24
N ASN A 239 18.78 -12.23 -17.54
CA ASN A 239 18.67 -11.63 -16.21
C ASN A 239 18.15 -12.59 -15.12
N CYS A 240 17.56 -13.74 -15.47
CA CYS A 240 17.02 -14.69 -14.51
C CYS A 240 17.96 -15.89 -14.36
N SER A 241 18.82 -15.83 -13.36
CA SER A 241 19.77 -16.94 -13.08
C SER A 241 19.03 -18.13 -12.48
N GLU A 242 19.13 -19.29 -13.13
CA GLU A 242 18.58 -20.53 -12.59
C GLU A 242 19.41 -21.05 -11.41
N GLY A 243 18.73 -21.46 -10.35
CA GLY A 243 19.32 -22.12 -9.18
C GLY A 243 19.23 -23.64 -9.27
N ASN A 244 19.55 -24.30 -8.16
CA ASN A 244 19.53 -25.76 -8.08
C ASN A 244 18.10 -26.31 -8.16
N ASP A 245 17.96 -27.47 -8.82
CA ASP A 245 16.74 -28.30 -8.75
C ASP A 245 16.82 -29.19 -7.51
N TYR A 246 15.97 -28.95 -6.52
CA TYR A 246 15.90 -29.72 -5.28
C TYR A 246 14.94 -30.91 -5.35
N ASN A 247 14.33 -31.17 -6.50
CA ASN A 247 13.48 -32.33 -6.71
C ASN A 247 14.28 -33.62 -6.70
N SER A 248 13.62 -34.76 -6.40
CA SER A 248 14.22 -36.05 -6.50
C SER A 248 14.62 -36.37 -7.96
N LYS A 249 15.58 -37.27 -8.17
CA LYS A 249 16.00 -37.65 -9.53
C LYS A 249 14.86 -38.17 -10.41
N GLU A 250 13.83 -38.72 -9.79
CA GLU A 250 12.66 -39.27 -10.47
C GLU A 250 11.69 -38.16 -10.94
N THR A 251 11.74 -36.98 -10.29
CA THR A 251 10.83 -35.84 -10.53
C THR A 251 11.54 -34.62 -11.10
N GLN A 252 12.88 -34.62 -11.22
CA GLN A 252 13.62 -33.57 -11.91
C GLN A 252 13.21 -33.47 -13.37
N ARG A 253 13.09 -32.21 -13.84
CA ARG A 253 12.63 -31.91 -15.20
C ARG A 253 13.81 -31.79 -16.15
N GLY A 254 13.62 -32.28 -17.39
CA GLY A 254 14.58 -32.06 -18.46
C GLY A 254 14.58 -30.64 -18.99
N ARG A 255 15.64 -30.25 -19.71
CA ARG A 255 15.80 -28.88 -20.24
C ARG A 255 14.60 -28.40 -21.08
N ASP A 256 14.10 -29.26 -21.97
CA ASP A 256 12.96 -28.89 -22.83
C ASP A 256 11.70 -28.56 -22.03
N GLN A 257 11.49 -29.28 -20.93
CA GLN A 257 10.36 -28.99 -20.03
C GLN A 257 10.56 -27.70 -19.25
N LEU A 258 11.75 -27.46 -18.70
CA LEU A 258 12.08 -26.21 -18.01
C LEU A 258 11.97 -25.01 -18.97
N ASP A 259 12.41 -25.15 -20.21
CA ASP A 259 12.25 -24.09 -21.23
C ASP A 259 10.78 -23.80 -21.52
N SER A 260 9.93 -24.84 -21.59
CA SER A 260 8.47 -24.67 -21.75
C SER A 260 7.84 -23.98 -20.54
N GLU A 261 8.30 -24.32 -19.32
CA GLU A 261 7.82 -23.68 -18.08
C GLU A 261 8.19 -22.18 -18.02
N TRP A 262 9.39 -21.80 -18.50
CA TRP A 262 9.78 -20.40 -18.66
C TRP A 262 8.91 -19.67 -19.68
N GLU A 263 8.64 -20.31 -20.84
CA GLU A 263 7.75 -19.73 -21.85
C GLU A 263 6.35 -19.50 -21.30
N ASP A 264 5.79 -20.46 -20.57
CA ASP A 264 4.47 -20.34 -19.97
C ASP A 264 4.43 -19.26 -18.88
N SER A 265 5.46 -19.17 -18.03
CA SER A 265 5.60 -18.15 -17.02
C SER A 265 5.58 -16.73 -17.61
N VAL A 266 6.25 -16.51 -18.75
CA VAL A 266 6.22 -15.22 -19.47
C VAL A 266 4.86 -14.97 -20.09
N LYS A 267 4.22 -15.95 -20.73
CA LYS A 267 2.85 -15.84 -21.27
C LYS A 267 1.87 -15.45 -20.15
N MET A 268 1.94 -16.12 -19.00
CA MET A 268 1.11 -15.83 -17.83
C MET A 268 1.29 -14.40 -17.36
N THR A 269 2.51 -13.88 -17.31
CA THR A 269 2.80 -12.52 -16.88
C THR A 269 2.16 -11.47 -17.79
N LEU A 270 2.27 -11.64 -19.11
CA LEU A 270 1.64 -10.75 -20.09
C LEU A 270 0.12 -10.81 -19.98
N ILE A 271 -0.45 -12.01 -19.92
CA ILE A 271 -1.91 -12.21 -19.86
C ILE A 271 -2.49 -11.61 -18.57
N ALA A 272 -1.88 -11.87 -17.40
CA ALA A 272 -2.35 -11.32 -16.13
C ALA A 272 -2.36 -9.79 -16.14
N ARG A 273 -1.26 -9.17 -16.59
CA ARG A 273 -1.19 -7.71 -16.76
C ARG A 273 -2.28 -7.19 -17.69
N ASP A 274 -2.44 -7.81 -18.87
CA ASP A 274 -3.40 -7.36 -19.88
C ASP A 274 -4.85 -7.56 -19.41
N LEU A 275 -5.13 -8.59 -18.61
CA LEU A 275 -6.42 -8.75 -17.93
C LEU A 275 -6.67 -7.63 -16.91
N MET A 276 -5.66 -7.18 -16.17
CA MET A 276 -5.80 -6.08 -15.21
C MET A 276 -6.06 -4.73 -15.90
N VAL A 277 -5.16 -4.32 -16.81
CA VAL A 277 -5.09 -2.93 -17.30
C VAL A 277 -5.44 -2.76 -18.78
N GLY A 278 -5.61 -3.87 -19.51
CA GLY A 278 -5.81 -3.86 -20.95
C GLY A 278 -4.51 -3.72 -21.74
N ASN A 279 -4.63 -3.94 -23.06
CA ASN A 279 -3.52 -3.80 -24.01
C ASN A 279 -4.04 -3.46 -25.41
N GLU A 280 -3.81 -2.22 -25.87
CA GLU A 280 -4.27 -1.73 -27.17
C GLU A 280 -3.69 -2.54 -28.36
N GLN A 281 -2.50 -3.14 -28.19
CA GLN A 281 -1.90 -3.96 -29.25
C GLN A 281 -2.75 -5.20 -29.56
N LEU A 282 -3.46 -5.73 -28.58
CA LEU A 282 -4.39 -6.85 -28.81
C LEU A 282 -5.55 -6.44 -29.75
N ALA A 283 -6.07 -5.21 -29.62
CA ALA A 283 -7.10 -4.70 -30.53
C ALA A 283 -6.59 -4.62 -31.96
N LEU A 284 -5.35 -4.16 -32.15
CA LEU A 284 -4.71 -4.10 -33.50
C LEU A 284 -4.52 -5.50 -34.10
N ASN A 285 -4.38 -6.51 -33.27
CA ASN A 285 -4.24 -7.91 -33.67
C ASN A 285 -5.60 -8.64 -33.85
N GLY A 286 -6.72 -7.92 -33.75
CA GLY A 286 -8.06 -8.48 -33.97
C GLY A 286 -8.75 -8.98 -32.68
N TYR A 287 -8.16 -8.77 -31.50
CA TYR A 287 -8.70 -9.16 -30.19
C TYR A 287 -9.28 -7.95 -29.44
N GLY A 288 -10.25 -7.25 -30.05
CA GLY A 288 -10.79 -5.99 -29.53
C GLY A 288 -11.42 -6.12 -28.13
N GLU A 289 -12.14 -7.21 -27.86
CA GLU A 289 -12.73 -7.47 -26.55
C GLU A 289 -11.64 -7.76 -25.49
N GLN A 290 -10.69 -8.61 -25.82
CA GLN A 290 -9.59 -9.02 -24.93
C GLN A 290 -8.61 -7.88 -24.63
N SER A 291 -8.61 -6.83 -25.44
CA SER A 291 -7.77 -5.64 -25.25
C SER A 291 -8.22 -4.74 -24.10
N GLN A 292 -9.48 -4.85 -23.65
CA GLN A 292 -10.10 -3.88 -22.71
C GLN A 292 -9.53 -3.93 -21.30
N GLY A 293 -9.18 -5.12 -20.79
CA GLY A 293 -8.85 -5.30 -19.38
C GLY A 293 -10.04 -5.06 -18.43
N HIS A 294 -9.80 -5.17 -17.14
CA HIS A 294 -10.83 -5.06 -16.09
C HIS A 294 -10.71 -3.79 -15.24
N HIS A 295 -9.94 -2.82 -15.65
CA HIS A 295 -9.72 -1.56 -14.92
C HIS A 295 -9.24 -1.80 -13.47
N SER A 296 -8.36 -2.80 -13.29
CA SER A 296 -7.95 -3.30 -11.99
C SER A 296 -6.61 -2.73 -11.54
N ILE A 297 -6.54 -2.25 -10.30
CA ILE A 297 -5.33 -1.74 -9.66
C ILE A 297 -4.72 -2.74 -8.67
N ALA A 298 -5.44 -3.81 -8.36
CA ALA A 298 -4.96 -4.96 -7.61
C ALA A 298 -5.65 -6.22 -8.14
N ALA A 299 -4.96 -7.33 -8.02
CA ALA A 299 -5.46 -8.64 -8.43
C ALA A 299 -4.97 -9.73 -7.46
N GLY A 300 -5.51 -10.92 -7.59
CA GLY A 300 -5.01 -12.12 -6.96
C GLY A 300 -5.09 -13.29 -7.93
N PHE A 301 -4.13 -14.19 -7.83
CA PHE A 301 -4.07 -15.39 -8.67
C PHE A 301 -4.24 -16.64 -7.81
N GLN A 302 -5.04 -17.58 -8.29
CA GLN A 302 -5.35 -18.84 -7.57
C GLN A 302 -4.11 -19.70 -7.34
N GLY A 303 -2.98 -19.37 -7.23
CA GLY A 303 -1.72 -20.03 -6.93
C GLY A 303 -1.79 -21.55 -6.77
N GLN A 304 -1.54 -22.03 -5.56
CA GLN A 304 -1.41 -23.45 -5.24
C GLN A 304 -2.71 -24.24 -5.37
N ARG A 305 -2.57 -25.52 -5.74
CA ARG A 305 -3.63 -26.50 -5.99
C ARG A 305 -4.53 -26.15 -7.17
N GLN A 306 -5.26 -27.12 -7.68
CA GLN A 306 -6.08 -27.03 -8.89
C GLN A 306 -5.29 -26.55 -10.12
N TRP A 307 -4.95 -25.25 -10.22
CA TRP A 307 -4.12 -24.75 -11.32
C TRP A 307 -2.74 -25.41 -11.34
N THR A 308 -2.00 -25.31 -10.24
CA THR A 308 -0.62 -25.82 -10.13
C THR A 308 -0.52 -27.34 -10.06
N ASP A 309 -1.63 -28.05 -9.91
CA ASP A 309 -1.67 -29.51 -10.07
C ASP A 309 -1.49 -29.92 -11.54
N HIS A 310 -1.76 -29.03 -12.49
CA HIS A 310 -1.81 -29.34 -13.93
C HIS A 310 -1.00 -28.39 -14.80
N PHE A 311 -0.73 -27.16 -14.36
CA PHE A 311 -0.14 -26.09 -15.13
C PHE A 311 1.00 -25.42 -14.37
N THR A 312 1.87 -24.73 -15.12
CA THR A 312 2.97 -23.91 -14.59
C THR A 312 2.46 -22.97 -13.49
N ASN A 313 3.18 -22.87 -12.37
CA ASN A 313 2.81 -22.03 -11.25
C ASN A 313 2.85 -20.52 -11.60
N GLY A 314 2.28 -19.70 -10.74
CA GLY A 314 2.25 -18.24 -10.89
C GLY A 314 3.45 -17.49 -10.34
N ASP A 315 4.45 -18.16 -9.77
CA ASP A 315 5.49 -17.52 -8.96
C ASP A 315 6.28 -16.44 -9.73
N PHE A 316 6.73 -16.77 -10.95
CA PHE A 316 7.41 -15.78 -11.79
C PHE A 316 6.50 -14.61 -12.15
N MET A 317 5.25 -14.88 -12.54
CA MET A 317 4.27 -13.86 -12.90
C MET A 317 4.03 -12.91 -11.73
N GLU A 318 3.75 -13.44 -10.54
CA GLU A 318 3.50 -12.65 -9.33
C GLU A 318 4.74 -11.86 -8.91
N ALA A 319 5.92 -12.48 -8.92
CA ALA A 319 7.17 -11.82 -8.58
C ALA A 319 7.45 -10.63 -9.52
N ILE A 320 7.39 -10.83 -10.83
CA ILE A 320 7.70 -9.78 -11.81
C ILE A 320 6.64 -8.69 -11.81
N LEU A 321 5.35 -9.03 -11.72
CA LEU A 321 4.30 -7.99 -11.68
C LEU A 321 4.40 -7.12 -10.43
N ASN A 322 4.70 -7.70 -9.28
CA ASN A 322 4.91 -6.97 -8.02
C ASN A 322 6.24 -6.21 -7.94
N THR A 323 7.16 -6.41 -8.90
CA THR A 323 8.46 -5.73 -8.96
C THR A 323 8.33 -4.38 -9.66
N SER A 324 9.17 -3.41 -9.29
CA SER A 324 9.22 -2.05 -9.84
C SER A 324 9.91 -1.94 -11.21
N PHE A 325 10.28 -3.05 -11.83
CA PHE A 325 10.92 -3.12 -13.14
C PHE A 325 10.67 -4.47 -13.84
N ASP A 326 10.79 -4.47 -15.16
CA ASP A 326 10.74 -5.67 -16.00
C ASP A 326 11.55 -5.44 -17.29
N TRP A 327 11.31 -6.25 -18.32
CA TRP A 327 11.92 -6.12 -19.67
C TRP A 327 11.62 -4.79 -20.37
N ASN A 328 10.67 -4.00 -19.89
CA ASN A 328 10.37 -2.66 -20.41
C ASN A 328 11.09 -1.55 -19.63
N GLY A 329 11.83 -1.90 -18.59
CA GLY A 329 12.50 -0.97 -17.69
C GLY A 329 11.71 -0.72 -16.41
N LYS A 330 12.00 0.40 -15.73
CA LYS A 330 11.38 0.77 -14.45
C LYS A 330 9.94 1.25 -14.65
N ARG A 331 9.05 0.81 -13.79
CA ARG A 331 7.62 1.11 -13.83
C ARG A 331 6.99 0.98 -12.44
N PRO A 332 5.80 1.55 -12.19
CA PRO A 332 5.04 1.21 -10.99
C PRO A 332 4.82 -0.31 -10.91
N PRO A 333 4.99 -0.94 -9.74
CA PRO A 333 4.61 -2.34 -9.57
C PRO A 333 3.09 -2.50 -9.75
N TYR A 334 2.67 -3.62 -10.31
CA TYR A 334 1.30 -4.08 -10.22
C TYR A 334 1.10 -4.80 -8.88
N ILE A 335 -0.13 -4.87 -8.38
CA ILE A 335 -0.43 -5.64 -7.18
C ILE A 335 -1.09 -6.95 -7.59
N VAL A 336 -0.40 -8.07 -7.33
CA VAL A 336 -0.94 -9.41 -7.53
C VAL A 336 -0.70 -10.23 -6.26
N ALA A 337 -1.79 -10.54 -5.56
CA ALA A 337 -1.74 -11.30 -4.31
C ALA A 337 -1.60 -12.80 -4.57
N THR A 338 -0.64 -13.41 -3.90
CA THR A 338 -0.43 -14.87 -3.90
C THR A 338 -1.68 -15.58 -3.35
N GLU A 339 -1.99 -16.75 -3.91
CA GLU A 339 -3.10 -17.60 -3.47
C GLU A 339 -4.47 -16.91 -3.52
N ASN A 340 -4.56 -15.81 -4.27
CA ASN A 340 -5.73 -14.94 -4.34
C ASN A 340 -6.20 -14.47 -2.95
N ASP A 341 -5.26 -14.21 -2.02
CA ASP A 341 -5.59 -13.60 -0.73
C ASP A 341 -5.94 -12.12 -0.94
N ALA A 342 -7.22 -11.86 -1.17
CA ALA A 342 -7.73 -10.53 -1.47
C ALA A 342 -7.54 -9.53 -0.32
N LEU A 343 -7.54 -9.97 0.93
CA LEU A 343 -7.31 -9.08 2.07
C LEU A 343 -5.84 -8.68 2.18
N ASN A 344 -4.92 -9.61 1.90
CA ASN A 344 -3.51 -9.27 1.78
C ASN A 344 -3.25 -8.41 0.53
N GLY A 345 -3.95 -8.67 -0.58
CA GLY A 345 -3.95 -7.83 -1.78
C GLY A 345 -4.39 -6.39 -1.51
N ALA A 346 -5.43 -6.19 -0.69
CA ALA A 346 -5.82 -4.86 -0.22
C ALA A 346 -4.72 -4.21 0.63
N GLY A 347 -4.06 -4.97 1.51
CA GLY A 347 -2.92 -4.50 2.29
C GLY A 347 -1.74 -4.07 1.42
N MET A 348 -1.40 -4.85 0.38
CA MET A 348 -0.36 -4.49 -0.60
C MET A 348 -0.74 -3.21 -1.36
N LEU A 349 -1.99 -3.07 -1.78
CA LEU A 349 -2.49 -1.87 -2.44
C LEU A 349 -2.37 -0.64 -1.51
N PHE A 350 -2.74 -0.77 -0.24
CA PHE A 350 -2.58 0.32 0.74
C PHE A 350 -1.12 0.74 0.85
N GLY A 351 -0.20 -0.21 1.02
CA GLY A 351 1.23 0.07 1.11
C GLY A 351 1.77 0.77 -0.13
N GLN A 352 1.43 0.27 -1.32
CA GLN A 352 1.84 0.90 -2.57
C GLN A 352 1.33 2.34 -2.70
N LEU A 353 0.05 2.58 -2.40
CA LEU A 353 -0.53 3.92 -2.50
C LEU A 353 0.00 4.91 -1.46
N LEU A 354 0.45 4.42 -0.30
CA LEU A 354 1.07 5.26 0.73
C LEU A 354 2.54 5.56 0.47
N THR A 355 3.27 4.65 -0.21
CA THR A 355 4.73 4.75 -0.36
C THR A 355 5.20 4.87 -1.81
N ASN A 356 4.32 4.64 -2.78
CA ASN A 356 4.64 4.51 -4.22
C ASN A 356 5.68 3.42 -4.54
N SER A 357 5.93 2.48 -3.63
CA SER A 357 6.94 1.43 -3.75
C SER A 357 6.32 0.03 -3.85
N ALA A 358 7.15 -0.94 -4.21
CA ALA A 358 6.79 -2.36 -4.18
C ALA A 358 6.48 -2.82 -2.75
N GLN A 359 5.73 -3.92 -2.64
CA GLN A 359 5.34 -4.53 -1.38
C GLN A 359 5.77 -6.00 -1.36
N ILE A 360 6.05 -6.54 -0.19
CA ILE A 360 6.30 -7.97 -0.02
C ILE A 360 5.06 -8.64 0.56
N PHE A 361 4.51 -9.60 -0.16
CA PHE A 361 3.56 -10.57 0.38
C PHE A 361 4.34 -11.67 1.11
N ALA A 362 3.97 -12.04 2.32
CA ALA A 362 4.63 -13.10 3.04
C ALA A 362 3.68 -13.91 3.93
N ASP A 363 4.03 -15.19 4.11
CA ASP A 363 3.56 -16.01 5.22
C ASP A 363 4.27 -15.59 6.51
N LEU A 364 3.54 -15.44 7.58
CA LEU A 364 4.08 -15.40 8.93
C LEU A 364 4.36 -16.83 9.39
N ARG A 365 5.52 -17.36 8.97
CA ARG A 365 5.79 -18.82 9.00
C ARG A 365 6.13 -19.36 10.37
N THR A 366 7.08 -18.72 11.06
CA THR A 366 7.64 -19.27 12.30
C THR A 366 8.18 -18.17 13.20
N TYR A 367 7.93 -18.27 14.49
CA TYR A 367 8.67 -17.56 15.51
C TYR A 367 9.91 -18.35 15.92
N TRP A 368 11.08 -17.75 15.82
CA TRP A 368 12.33 -18.28 16.32
C TRP A 368 12.70 -17.60 17.65
N SER A 369 12.58 -18.31 18.75
CA SER A 369 13.07 -17.81 20.05
C SER A 369 14.60 -17.81 20.08
N PRO A 370 15.24 -16.93 20.89
CA PRO A 370 16.69 -16.93 21.10
C PRO A 370 17.22 -18.32 21.47
N ASP A 371 16.55 -19.02 22.37
CA ASP A 371 16.94 -20.36 22.82
C ASP A 371 16.86 -21.39 21.70
N SER A 372 15.85 -21.32 20.83
CA SER A 372 15.72 -22.25 19.71
C SER A 372 16.77 -22.01 18.64
N VAL A 373 17.11 -20.76 18.35
CA VAL A 373 18.21 -20.43 17.44
C VAL A 373 19.52 -20.92 18.00
N HIS A 374 19.85 -20.58 19.23
CA HIS A 374 21.07 -21.04 19.93
C HIS A 374 21.22 -22.56 19.87
N ARG A 375 20.14 -23.30 20.16
CA ARG A 375 20.15 -24.77 20.19
C ARG A 375 20.43 -25.41 18.84
N VAL A 376 19.93 -24.83 17.72
CA VAL A 376 20.03 -25.47 16.39
C VAL A 376 21.20 -24.97 15.56
N THR A 377 21.90 -23.91 16.00
CA THR A 377 22.96 -23.23 15.25
C THR A 377 24.30 -23.21 16.00
N ASP A 378 24.59 -24.26 16.76
CA ASP A 378 25.86 -24.40 17.51
C ASP A 378 26.20 -23.23 18.43
N GLY A 379 25.18 -22.62 19.06
CA GLY A 379 25.37 -21.62 20.08
C GLY A 379 25.30 -20.15 19.59
N TYR A 380 24.85 -19.91 18.35
CA TYR A 380 24.66 -18.52 17.88
C TYR A 380 23.65 -17.77 18.75
N GLN A 381 23.97 -16.52 19.11
CA GLN A 381 23.12 -15.67 19.91
C GLN A 381 22.55 -14.53 19.07
N LEU A 382 21.22 -14.36 19.14
CA LEU A 382 20.56 -13.24 18.49
C LEU A 382 20.87 -11.94 19.24
N GLU A 383 21.17 -10.88 18.47
CA GLU A 383 21.57 -9.58 19.02
C GLU A 383 20.74 -8.43 18.42
N GLY A 384 20.89 -7.22 18.95
CA GLY A 384 20.22 -6.02 18.47
C GLY A 384 18.70 -6.15 18.43
N PRO A 385 18.03 -5.76 17.34
CA PRO A 385 16.58 -5.88 17.21
C PRO A 385 16.06 -7.31 17.39
N ALA A 386 16.87 -8.32 17.04
CA ALA A 386 16.51 -9.73 17.14
C ALA A 386 16.74 -10.35 18.52
N ALA A 387 17.28 -9.62 19.50
CA ALA A 387 17.64 -10.16 20.83
C ALA A 387 16.47 -10.88 21.56
N ASN A 388 15.23 -10.53 21.23
CA ASN A 388 14.01 -11.16 21.77
C ASN A 388 13.38 -12.20 20.82
N GLY A 389 14.14 -12.67 19.83
CA GLY A 389 13.65 -13.57 18.79
C GLY A 389 13.27 -12.84 17.51
N LEU A 390 12.96 -13.62 16.47
CA LEU A 390 12.61 -13.10 15.15
C LEU A 390 11.48 -13.90 14.51
N LEU A 391 10.83 -13.28 13.55
CA LEU A 391 9.80 -13.89 12.73
C LEU A 391 10.40 -14.29 11.36
N HIS A 392 10.12 -15.49 10.93
CA HIS A 392 10.42 -15.97 9.59
C HIS A 392 9.26 -15.61 8.68
N LEU A 393 9.47 -14.63 7.83
CA LEU A 393 8.56 -14.26 6.76
C LEU A 393 9.06 -14.89 5.46
N ILE A 394 8.20 -15.67 4.82
CA ILE A 394 8.52 -16.45 3.61
C ILE A 394 7.29 -16.41 2.70
N ASN A 395 7.45 -16.55 1.40
CA ASN A 395 6.32 -16.79 0.52
C ASN A 395 6.49 -18.12 -0.20
N SER A 396 5.41 -18.73 -0.63
CA SER A 396 5.41 -20.04 -1.30
C SER A 396 5.88 -19.98 -2.77
N GLY A 397 6.90 -19.17 -3.02
CA GLY A 397 7.62 -19.07 -4.28
C GLY A 397 7.74 -17.67 -4.87
N PRO A 398 6.72 -16.78 -4.86
CA PRO A 398 6.85 -15.45 -5.42
C PRO A 398 7.20 -14.40 -4.37
N ALA A 399 8.03 -13.42 -4.74
CA ALA A 399 8.12 -12.12 -4.06
C ALA A 399 8.67 -11.07 -5.01
N SER A 400 8.31 -9.80 -4.78
CA SER A 400 8.90 -8.67 -5.49
C SER A 400 10.43 -8.67 -5.34
N LEU A 401 11.17 -8.48 -6.44
CA LEU A 401 12.63 -8.41 -6.42
C LEU A 401 13.16 -7.18 -5.70
N ASP A 402 12.34 -6.15 -5.53
CA ASP A 402 12.63 -4.99 -4.65
C ASP A 402 12.87 -5.45 -3.20
N GLY A 403 12.23 -6.55 -2.80
CA GLY A 403 12.35 -7.17 -1.48
C GLY A 403 13.72 -7.73 -1.14
N THR A 404 14.65 -7.81 -2.08
CA THR A 404 16.07 -8.13 -1.80
C THR A 404 16.71 -7.11 -0.85
N GLY A 405 16.21 -5.86 -0.81
CA GLY A 405 16.79 -4.78 -0.01
C GLY A 405 18.08 -4.21 -0.61
N ASP A 406 18.29 -4.36 -1.91
CA ASP A 406 19.44 -3.80 -2.62
C ASP A 406 19.37 -2.29 -2.84
N GLN A 407 18.16 -1.76 -2.86
CA GLN A 407 17.93 -0.32 -2.96
C GLN A 407 18.29 0.37 -1.64
N LYS A 408 18.75 1.61 -1.72
CA LYS A 408 19.24 2.36 -0.56
C LYS A 408 18.46 3.65 -0.36
N ASP A 409 18.09 3.92 0.89
CA ASP A 409 17.56 5.23 1.29
C ASP A 409 18.67 6.30 1.36
N ASN A 410 18.29 7.51 1.75
CA ASN A 410 19.24 8.64 1.87
C ASN A 410 20.29 8.45 2.98
N GLU A 411 20.06 7.51 3.91
CA GLU A 411 21.00 7.14 4.98
C GLU A 411 21.90 5.96 4.56
N GLY A 412 21.67 5.40 3.36
CA GLY A 412 22.39 4.24 2.83
C GLY A 412 21.87 2.90 3.37
N LEU A 413 20.72 2.89 4.06
CA LEU A 413 20.09 1.68 4.59
C LEU A 413 19.26 0.97 3.51
N PRO A 414 19.11 -0.35 3.59
CA PRO A 414 18.21 -1.10 2.72
C PRO A 414 16.78 -0.56 2.75
N THR A 415 16.15 -0.47 1.58
CA THR A 415 14.77 -0.01 1.44
C THR A 415 14.14 -0.55 0.16
N MET A 416 12.87 -0.23 -0.09
CA MET A 416 12.18 -0.37 -1.38
C MET A 416 11.73 1.03 -1.81
N LYS A 417 12.25 1.50 -2.95
CA LYS A 417 12.02 2.84 -3.48
C LYS A 417 10.85 2.91 -4.45
N PRO A 418 10.27 4.09 -4.66
CA PRO A 418 9.47 4.36 -5.85
C PRO A 418 10.30 4.09 -7.14
N HIS A 419 9.66 3.55 -8.16
CA HIS A 419 10.35 3.07 -9.37
C HIS A 419 11.23 4.15 -10.06
N TRP A 420 10.86 5.43 -9.96
CA TRP A 420 11.62 6.54 -10.56
C TRP A 420 12.89 6.90 -9.78
N GLU A 421 13.03 6.44 -8.54
CA GLU A 421 14.21 6.68 -7.69
C GLU A 421 15.21 5.52 -7.74
N ILE A 422 14.82 4.38 -8.30
CA ILE A 422 15.67 3.20 -8.42
C ILE A 422 16.75 3.47 -9.46
N THR A 423 18.00 3.27 -9.12
CA THR A 423 19.12 3.36 -10.06
C THR A 423 19.26 2.08 -10.88
N ASP A 424 19.95 2.15 -12.02
CA ASP A 424 20.20 0.94 -12.83
C ASP A 424 21.16 -0.03 -12.14
N GLU A 425 22.00 0.45 -11.23
CA GLU A 425 22.87 -0.38 -10.40
C GLU A 425 22.05 -1.17 -9.36
N GLU A 426 21.15 -0.51 -8.65
CA GLU A 426 20.25 -1.15 -7.68
C GLU A 426 19.36 -2.20 -8.36
N MET A 427 18.82 -1.90 -9.53
CA MET A 427 18.05 -2.85 -10.32
C MET A 427 18.88 -4.09 -10.69
N ARG A 428 20.11 -3.89 -11.20
CA ARG A 428 21.02 -5.01 -11.50
C ARG A 428 21.39 -5.81 -10.26
N SER A 429 21.61 -5.14 -9.13
CA SER A 429 21.93 -5.82 -7.85
C SER A 429 20.76 -6.72 -7.40
N SER A 430 19.53 -6.24 -7.47
CA SER A 430 18.34 -7.04 -7.14
C SER A 430 18.23 -8.28 -8.05
N LEU A 431 18.50 -8.14 -9.35
CA LEU A 431 18.50 -9.27 -10.29
C LEU A 431 19.62 -10.28 -9.96
N GLN A 432 20.84 -9.80 -9.64
CA GLN A 432 21.98 -10.65 -9.30
C GLN A 432 21.80 -11.40 -7.98
N ASN A 433 21.09 -10.80 -7.03
CA ASN A 433 20.81 -11.40 -5.72
C ASN A 433 19.53 -12.28 -5.71
N THR A 434 18.90 -12.43 -6.86
CA THR A 434 17.74 -13.30 -7.05
C THR A 434 18.12 -14.52 -7.91
N THR A 435 17.75 -15.72 -7.44
CA THR A 435 17.85 -16.95 -8.22
C THR A 435 16.45 -17.53 -8.43
N TRP A 436 16.30 -18.28 -9.52
CA TRP A 436 15.05 -18.91 -9.90
C TRP A 436 15.24 -20.43 -9.88
N HIS A 437 14.48 -21.11 -9.03
CA HIS A 437 14.61 -22.54 -8.84
C HIS A 437 13.44 -23.27 -9.49
N PRO A 438 13.68 -24.41 -10.16
CA PRO A 438 12.59 -25.29 -10.52
C PRO A 438 11.73 -25.60 -9.30
N SER A 439 10.43 -25.34 -9.39
CA SER A 439 9.51 -25.49 -8.27
C SER A 439 9.50 -26.94 -7.76
N VAL A 440 9.32 -27.08 -6.45
CA VAL A 440 9.23 -28.39 -5.82
C VAL A 440 7.94 -29.09 -6.27
N THR A 441 8.08 -30.22 -6.96
CA THR A 441 6.97 -30.97 -7.58
C THR A 441 5.96 -31.51 -6.58
N GLU A 442 6.35 -31.65 -5.32
CA GLU A 442 5.44 -32.03 -4.23
C GLU A 442 4.33 -30.99 -4.01
N TYR A 443 4.66 -29.73 -4.16
CA TYR A 443 3.71 -28.61 -4.02
C TYR A 443 3.16 -28.13 -5.36
N PHE A 444 3.97 -28.21 -6.43
CA PHE A 444 3.66 -27.69 -7.77
C PHE A 444 3.88 -28.79 -8.83
N PRO A 445 2.99 -29.79 -8.92
CA PRO A 445 3.12 -30.86 -9.91
C PRO A 445 3.17 -30.37 -11.36
N GLY A 446 2.50 -29.25 -11.66
CA GLY A 446 2.50 -28.60 -12.98
C GLY A 446 3.78 -27.86 -13.34
N GLY A 447 4.72 -27.70 -12.39
CA GLY A 447 6.00 -27.06 -12.63
C GLY A 447 6.02 -25.55 -12.43
N GLY A 448 7.06 -24.92 -12.99
CA GLY A 448 7.33 -23.48 -12.92
C GLY A 448 8.61 -23.14 -12.18
N MET A 449 8.86 -21.85 -12.00
CA MET A 449 10.07 -21.30 -11.39
C MET A 449 9.74 -20.48 -10.16
N SER A 450 10.24 -20.89 -9.00
CA SER A 450 10.09 -20.15 -7.74
C SER A 450 11.23 -19.15 -7.58
N THR A 451 10.90 -17.96 -7.08
CA THR A 451 11.85 -16.87 -6.81
C THR A 451 12.56 -17.14 -5.48
N ARG A 452 13.88 -17.03 -5.45
CA ARG A 452 14.64 -17.11 -4.20
C ARG A 452 15.56 -15.91 -4.02
N PHE A 453 15.46 -15.29 -2.87
CA PHE A 453 16.42 -14.34 -2.32
C PHE A 453 16.32 -14.29 -0.79
N LYS A 454 17.30 -13.67 -0.16
CA LYS A 454 17.28 -13.31 1.25
C LYS A 454 17.24 -11.78 1.36
N THR A 455 16.24 -11.23 2.04
CA THR A 455 16.16 -9.79 2.28
C THR A 455 17.31 -9.31 3.15
N LYS A 456 18.00 -8.25 2.75
CA LYS A 456 19.08 -7.62 3.54
C LYS A 456 18.55 -7.11 4.87
N GLY A 457 19.37 -7.25 5.91
CA GLY A 457 19.05 -6.74 7.23
C GLY A 457 19.21 -5.23 7.36
N GLY A 458 18.52 -4.64 8.33
CA GLY A 458 18.59 -3.21 8.65
C GLY A 458 17.55 -2.33 7.94
N MET A 459 16.71 -2.91 7.07
CA MET A 459 15.59 -2.17 6.49
C MET A 459 14.54 -1.88 7.57
N LYS A 460 14.21 -0.60 7.76
CA LYS A 460 13.01 -0.22 8.52
C LYS A 460 11.80 -0.78 7.78
N ALA A 461 10.89 -1.46 8.47
CA ALA A 461 9.75 -2.10 7.84
C ALA A 461 8.49 -2.00 8.69
N THR A 462 7.35 -1.96 8.03
CA THR A 462 6.02 -2.02 8.63
C THR A 462 5.31 -3.25 8.11
N MET A 463 5.02 -4.20 8.99
CA MET A 463 4.23 -5.39 8.71
C MET A 463 2.76 -5.09 8.99
N ILE A 464 1.86 -5.43 8.08
CA ILE A 464 0.42 -5.24 8.25
C ILE A 464 -0.37 -6.48 7.89
N ARG A 465 -1.58 -6.58 8.45
CA ARG A 465 -2.61 -7.53 8.01
C ARG A 465 -3.99 -6.89 8.12
N LEU A 466 -4.76 -6.99 7.05
CA LEU A 466 -6.19 -6.68 7.03
C LEU A 466 -6.98 -7.97 7.25
N ASN A 467 -7.91 -7.94 8.20
CA ASN A 467 -8.82 -9.05 8.49
C ASN A 467 -10.28 -8.59 8.44
N ILE A 468 -11.21 -9.53 8.25
CA ILE A 468 -12.64 -9.30 8.44
C ILE A 468 -13.10 -10.22 9.58
N ALA A 469 -13.50 -9.65 10.69
CA ALA A 469 -14.01 -10.38 11.84
C ALA A 469 -15.53 -10.30 11.90
N ALA A 470 -16.20 -11.45 12.00
CA ALA A 470 -17.66 -11.48 12.13
C ALA A 470 -18.12 -10.68 13.34
N GLY A 471 -19.06 -9.77 13.15
CA GLY A 471 -19.56 -8.86 14.19
C GLY A 471 -18.74 -7.58 14.37
N LEU A 472 -17.49 -7.52 13.87
CA LEU A 472 -16.63 -6.34 13.90
C LEU A 472 -16.53 -5.66 12.53
N GLY A 473 -16.49 -6.45 11.46
CA GLY A 473 -16.17 -5.98 10.12
C GLY A 473 -14.65 -6.00 9.85
N PRO A 474 -14.19 -5.21 8.85
CA PRO A 474 -12.76 -5.12 8.55
C PRO A 474 -12.00 -4.46 9.69
N CYS A 475 -10.79 -4.94 9.94
CA CYS A 475 -9.89 -4.41 10.96
C CYS A 475 -8.44 -4.65 10.55
N LEU A 476 -7.54 -3.77 10.99
CA LEU A 476 -6.13 -3.75 10.59
C LEU A 476 -5.21 -4.04 11.79
N GLN A 477 -4.15 -4.81 11.55
CA GLN A 477 -3.01 -5.00 12.45
C GLN A 477 -1.77 -4.36 11.83
N ILE A 478 -0.93 -3.75 12.67
CA ILE A 478 0.30 -3.05 12.24
C ILE A 478 1.43 -3.37 13.22
N ALA A 479 2.59 -3.75 12.70
CA ALA A 479 3.81 -3.95 13.49
C ALA A 479 5.00 -3.30 12.78
N GLU A 480 5.52 -2.19 13.29
CA GLU A 480 6.81 -1.64 12.86
C GLU A 480 7.96 -2.46 13.45
N GLY A 481 9.05 -2.57 12.70
CA GLY A 481 10.26 -3.28 13.10
C GLY A 481 11.36 -3.14 12.06
N TRP A 482 12.25 -4.12 12.03
CA TRP A 482 13.41 -4.13 11.13
C TRP A 482 13.60 -5.52 10.50
N THR A 483 14.10 -5.55 9.28
CA THR A 483 14.67 -6.78 8.75
C THR A 483 16.00 -7.08 9.46
N VAL A 484 16.33 -8.36 9.56
CA VAL A 484 17.52 -8.83 10.29
C VAL A 484 18.44 -9.58 9.33
N GLU A 485 19.73 -9.29 9.40
CA GLU A 485 20.76 -10.09 8.75
C GLU A 485 21.22 -11.20 9.69
N LEU A 486 21.23 -12.43 9.21
CA LEU A 486 21.84 -13.56 9.91
C LEU A 486 23.10 -14.00 9.16
N PRO A 487 24.15 -14.46 9.88
CA PRO A 487 25.30 -15.11 9.24
C PRO A 487 24.81 -16.24 8.33
N GLU A 488 25.47 -16.44 7.18
CA GLU A 488 25.04 -17.43 6.19
C GLU A 488 24.86 -18.84 6.78
N SER A 489 25.81 -19.27 7.62
CA SER A 489 25.74 -20.56 8.31
C SER A 489 24.52 -20.70 9.24
N VAL A 490 24.06 -19.60 9.83
CA VAL A 490 22.86 -19.57 10.69
C VAL A 490 21.61 -19.56 9.81
N HIS A 491 21.61 -18.69 8.79
CA HIS A 491 20.52 -18.62 7.81
C HIS A 491 20.23 -20.00 7.21
N ASP A 492 21.24 -20.68 6.68
CA ASP A 492 21.09 -21.99 6.04
C ASP A 492 20.47 -23.03 6.97
N VAL A 493 20.89 -23.07 8.24
CA VAL A 493 20.34 -24.00 9.23
C VAL A 493 18.86 -23.74 9.47
N LEU A 494 18.42 -22.49 9.52
CA LEU A 494 17.03 -22.14 9.77
C LEU A 494 16.18 -22.29 8.51
N ASP A 495 16.67 -21.81 7.38
CA ASP A 495 15.96 -21.78 6.09
C ASP A 495 15.74 -23.19 5.52
N ASN A 496 16.75 -24.08 5.59
CA ASN A 496 16.65 -25.47 5.16
C ASN A 496 15.62 -26.31 5.94
N ARG A 497 15.07 -25.78 7.03
CA ARG A 497 13.97 -26.41 7.77
C ARG A 497 12.59 -26.09 7.18
N THR A 498 12.55 -25.24 6.18
CA THR A 498 11.37 -24.91 5.40
C THR A 498 11.55 -25.34 3.95
N ASN A 499 11.48 -24.44 3.01
CA ASN A 499 11.76 -24.72 1.60
C ASN A 499 12.88 -23.80 1.09
N PRO A 500 14.05 -24.35 0.71
CA PRO A 500 15.20 -23.53 0.30
C PRO A 500 15.04 -22.90 -1.08
N THR A 501 13.89 -23.06 -1.76
CA THR A 501 13.61 -22.40 -3.05
C THR A 501 12.75 -21.15 -2.91
N TRP A 502 12.39 -20.74 -1.69
CA TRP A 502 11.45 -19.64 -1.47
C TRP A 502 12.14 -18.38 -0.93
N PRO A 503 11.60 -17.17 -1.24
CA PRO A 503 12.17 -15.92 -0.74
C PRO A 503 11.97 -15.80 0.77
N THR A 504 13.00 -15.33 1.46
CA THR A 504 13.04 -15.27 2.93
C THR A 504 13.34 -13.86 3.43
N THR A 505 12.56 -13.41 4.41
CA THR A 505 12.80 -12.20 5.20
C THR A 505 12.80 -12.56 6.69
N TRP A 506 13.88 -12.21 7.39
CA TRP A 506 13.94 -12.25 8.84
C TRP A 506 13.46 -10.93 9.40
N PHE A 507 12.45 -10.92 10.26
CA PHE A 507 11.85 -9.70 10.80
C PHE A 507 11.83 -9.69 12.32
N ALA A 508 12.26 -8.58 12.92
CA ALA A 508 12.19 -8.32 14.34
C ALA A 508 11.24 -7.13 14.60
N PRO A 509 10.07 -7.35 15.22
CA PRO A 509 9.16 -6.26 15.56
C PRO A 509 9.75 -5.34 16.63
N ARG A 510 9.41 -4.05 16.57
CA ARG A 510 9.71 -3.09 17.62
C ARG A 510 8.82 -3.37 18.82
N LEU A 511 9.43 -3.77 19.93
CA LEU A 511 8.73 -4.04 21.19
C LEU A 511 8.61 -2.76 22.03
N ASN A 512 7.48 -2.59 22.72
CA ASN A 512 7.22 -1.50 23.65
C ASN A 512 7.00 -1.98 25.09
N GLY A 513 7.01 -3.32 25.32
CA GLY A 513 6.83 -3.94 26.61
C GLY A 513 5.37 -4.10 27.04
N GLU A 514 4.40 -3.78 26.19
CA GLU A 514 2.98 -3.77 26.52
C GLU A 514 2.15 -4.63 25.54
N GLY A 515 1.09 -5.26 26.07
CA GLY A 515 0.12 -6.01 25.29
C GLY A 515 0.77 -7.01 24.30
N PRO A 516 0.30 -7.05 23.03
CA PRO A 516 0.89 -7.93 22.00
C PRO A 516 2.35 -7.61 21.67
N PHE A 517 2.84 -6.43 22.03
CA PHE A 517 4.22 -6.01 21.76
C PHE A 517 5.16 -6.13 22.98
N CYS A 518 4.77 -6.93 23.99
CA CYS A 518 5.66 -7.24 25.11
C CYS A 518 6.76 -8.24 24.73
N SER A 519 6.59 -9.03 23.68
CA SER A 519 7.61 -9.94 23.14
C SER A 519 7.33 -10.26 21.66
N THR A 520 8.36 -10.70 20.93
CA THR A 520 8.22 -11.16 19.55
C THR A 520 7.26 -12.37 19.42
N TYR A 521 7.25 -13.25 20.44
CA TYR A 521 6.29 -14.35 20.52
C TYR A 521 4.85 -13.85 20.55
N GLU A 522 4.55 -12.85 21.40
CA GLU A 522 3.19 -12.32 21.50
C GLU A 522 2.74 -11.57 20.24
N VAL A 523 3.65 -10.96 19.49
CA VAL A 523 3.31 -10.39 18.18
C VAL A 523 2.78 -11.50 17.27
N MET A 524 3.48 -12.62 17.15
CA MET A 524 3.02 -13.75 16.35
C MET A 524 1.75 -14.41 16.90
N ASN A 525 1.70 -14.63 18.22
CA ASN A 525 0.58 -15.29 18.88
C ASN A 525 -0.75 -14.53 18.72
N ASN A 526 -0.67 -13.18 18.60
CA ASN A 526 -1.83 -12.31 18.41
C ASN A 526 -2.06 -11.90 16.95
N TRP A 527 -1.27 -12.40 16.00
CA TRP A 527 -1.46 -12.10 14.57
C TRP A 527 -2.65 -12.87 14.02
N GLY A 528 -3.57 -12.18 13.36
CA GLY A 528 -4.88 -12.71 13.02
C GLY A 528 -4.95 -13.58 11.76
N ALA A 529 -3.82 -13.86 11.08
CA ALA A 529 -3.79 -14.65 9.85
C ALA A 529 -2.40 -15.30 9.64
N ASN A 530 -2.33 -16.22 8.67
CA ASN A 530 -1.07 -16.78 8.19
C ASN A 530 -0.29 -15.83 7.28
N HIS A 531 -0.92 -14.85 6.66
CA HIS A 531 -0.29 -13.89 5.76
C HIS A 531 -0.10 -12.51 6.39
N CYS A 532 0.89 -11.79 5.84
CA CYS A 532 1.12 -10.37 6.10
C CYS A 532 1.68 -9.67 4.85
N VAL A 533 1.62 -8.35 4.86
CA VAL A 533 2.31 -7.50 3.89
C VAL A 533 3.43 -6.76 4.60
N MET A 534 4.61 -6.70 3.99
CA MET A 534 5.70 -5.88 4.49
C MET A 534 5.94 -4.69 3.55
N THR A 535 5.91 -3.51 4.12
CA THR A 535 6.18 -2.22 3.48
C THR A 535 7.50 -1.68 4.00
N ALA A 536 8.37 -1.15 3.14
CA ALA A 536 9.59 -0.47 3.58
C ALA A 536 9.27 0.83 4.32
N GLY A 537 10.02 1.11 5.38
CA GLY A 537 9.84 2.27 6.25
C GLY A 537 8.97 2.01 7.48
N HIS A 538 9.10 2.89 8.48
CA HIS A 538 8.20 2.97 9.63
C HIS A 538 7.04 3.90 9.28
N VAL A 539 6.05 3.36 8.59
CA VAL A 539 4.90 4.08 8.01
C VAL A 539 3.56 3.70 8.65
N GLY A 540 3.60 3.13 9.84
CA GLY A 540 2.40 2.68 10.55
C GLY A 540 1.40 3.81 10.83
N ASP A 541 1.85 5.03 11.06
CA ASP A 541 1.02 6.21 11.21
C ASP A 541 0.26 6.59 9.93
N LEU A 542 0.86 6.41 8.74
CA LEU A 542 0.17 6.57 7.46
C LEU A 542 -0.95 5.53 7.30
N TYR A 543 -0.69 4.27 7.69
CA TYR A 543 -1.72 3.23 7.67
C TYR A 543 -2.89 3.54 8.64
N ILE A 544 -2.60 4.05 9.84
CA ILE A 544 -3.64 4.47 10.80
C ILE A 544 -4.48 5.61 10.20
N THR A 545 -3.84 6.59 9.56
CA THR A 545 -4.52 7.71 8.91
C THR A 545 -5.42 7.22 7.76
N LEU A 546 -4.90 6.35 6.88
CA LEU A 546 -5.66 5.73 5.79
C LEU A 546 -6.85 4.93 6.32
N ALA A 547 -6.60 4.03 7.28
CA ALA A 547 -7.63 3.17 7.87
C ALA A 547 -8.75 3.99 8.51
N SER A 548 -8.41 5.08 9.21
CA SER A 548 -9.42 5.97 9.81
C SER A 548 -10.27 6.71 8.78
N MET A 549 -9.71 7.07 7.60
CA MET A 549 -10.48 7.63 6.48
C MET A 549 -11.45 6.60 5.89
N LEU A 550 -10.97 5.36 5.72
CA LEU A 550 -11.78 4.23 5.25
C LEU A 550 -12.75 3.68 6.30
N ARG A 551 -12.65 4.17 7.54
CA ARG A 551 -13.44 3.71 8.70
C ARG A 551 -13.19 2.24 9.03
N ILE A 552 -11.94 1.82 8.89
CA ILE A 552 -11.41 0.52 9.28
C ILE A 552 -10.65 0.70 10.60
N PRO A 553 -11.10 0.11 11.72
CA PRO A 553 -10.38 0.24 12.99
C PRO A 553 -9.04 -0.49 12.96
N VAL A 554 -8.04 0.08 13.62
CA VAL A 554 -6.77 -0.59 13.89
C VAL A 554 -6.83 -1.13 15.30
N TYR A 555 -6.66 -2.45 15.48
CA TYR A 555 -6.87 -3.11 16.77
C TYR A 555 -5.58 -3.65 17.40
N MET A 556 -4.45 -3.54 16.70
CA MET A 556 -3.13 -3.94 17.20
C MET A 556 -2.07 -3.11 16.49
N HIS A 557 -1.33 -2.28 17.22
CA HIS A 557 -0.19 -1.54 16.67
C HIS A 557 0.83 -1.15 17.74
N ASN A 558 2.09 -0.95 17.31
CA ASN A 558 3.19 -0.43 18.15
C ASN A 558 3.58 1.01 17.80
N ILE A 559 2.66 1.77 17.21
CA ILE A 559 2.90 3.16 16.82
C ILE A 559 2.73 4.06 18.03
N GLU A 560 3.68 4.95 18.26
CA GLU A 560 3.62 5.92 19.34
C GLU A 560 2.41 6.86 19.18
N ASN A 561 1.70 7.10 20.28
CA ASN A 561 0.49 7.96 20.28
C ASN A 561 0.73 9.35 19.69
N SER A 562 1.95 9.89 19.81
CA SER A 562 2.34 11.18 19.23
C SER A 562 2.34 11.21 17.71
N ARG A 563 2.50 10.05 17.06
CA ARG A 563 2.45 9.87 15.60
C ARG A 563 1.05 9.59 15.08
N VAL A 564 0.12 9.17 15.93
CA VAL A 564 -1.26 8.81 15.52
C VAL A 564 -2.02 10.04 15.07
N PHE A 565 -2.42 10.06 13.77
CA PHE A 565 -3.20 11.12 13.18
C PHE A 565 -4.50 10.58 12.57
N ARG A 566 -5.64 11.10 13.04
CA ARG A 566 -6.98 10.58 12.74
C ARG A 566 -8.05 11.66 12.91
N PRO A 567 -9.30 11.45 12.43
CA PRO A 567 -10.35 12.45 12.52
C PRO A 567 -10.57 12.92 13.97
N SER A 568 -10.77 14.22 14.15
CA SER A 568 -10.97 14.81 15.47
C SER A 568 -12.19 14.26 16.20
N ALA A 569 -13.23 13.83 15.47
CA ALA A 569 -14.43 13.22 16.01
C ALA A 569 -14.14 11.93 16.82
N TRP A 570 -13.06 11.18 16.50
CA TRP A 570 -12.69 9.95 17.21
C TRP A 570 -12.43 10.17 18.70
N ARG A 571 -11.99 11.37 19.09
CA ARG A 571 -11.80 11.75 20.51
C ARG A 571 -13.08 11.68 21.35
N SER A 572 -14.23 11.85 20.72
CA SER A 572 -15.54 11.72 21.38
C SER A 572 -15.83 10.29 21.85
N PHE A 573 -15.12 9.31 21.32
CA PHE A 573 -15.25 7.89 21.66
C PHE A 573 -14.20 7.38 22.66
N GLY A 574 -13.22 8.21 23.01
CA GLY A 574 -12.18 7.96 24.02
C GLY A 574 -10.85 8.61 23.67
N THR A 575 -10.04 8.90 24.70
CA THR A 575 -8.75 9.59 24.57
C THR A 575 -7.58 8.85 25.19
N THR A 576 -7.83 7.83 25.99
CA THR A 576 -6.81 7.05 26.69
C THR A 576 -6.54 5.71 26.02
N ASP A 577 -7.58 5.00 25.61
CA ASP A 577 -7.50 3.77 24.83
C ASP A 577 -7.92 4.11 23.39
N LEU A 578 -6.89 4.36 22.55
CA LEU A 578 -7.11 4.85 21.18
C LEU A 578 -7.67 3.76 20.26
N GLU A 579 -7.27 2.50 20.44
CA GLU A 579 -7.76 1.38 19.62
C GLU A 579 -9.26 1.14 19.85
N SER A 580 -9.68 1.11 21.12
CA SER A 580 -11.11 0.99 21.44
C SER A 580 -11.93 2.20 21.01
N ALA A 581 -11.35 3.41 21.05
CA ALA A 581 -12.01 4.61 20.54
C ALA A 581 -12.19 4.55 19.03
N ASP A 582 -11.16 4.13 18.28
CA ASP A 582 -11.21 3.96 16.83
C ASP A 582 -12.27 2.92 16.43
N PHE A 583 -12.29 1.80 17.14
CA PHE A 583 -13.31 0.77 16.91
C PHE A 583 -14.73 1.33 17.07
N ARG A 584 -15.02 1.99 18.20
CA ARG A 584 -16.35 2.58 18.46
C ARG A 584 -16.71 3.65 17.42
N ALA A 585 -15.76 4.49 17.05
CA ALA A 585 -15.96 5.53 16.03
C ALA A 585 -16.28 4.92 14.67
N CYS A 586 -15.48 3.96 14.20
CA CYS A 586 -15.70 3.29 12.93
C CYS A 586 -17.04 2.57 12.88
N GLN A 587 -17.43 1.86 13.97
CA GLN A 587 -18.75 1.21 14.06
C GLN A 587 -19.90 2.21 14.02
N SER A 588 -19.76 3.37 14.69
CA SER A 588 -20.82 4.39 14.73
C SER A 588 -21.01 5.11 13.39
N HIS A 589 -19.92 5.34 12.65
CA HIS A 589 -19.96 6.02 11.34
C HIS A 589 -20.30 5.06 10.19
N GLY A 590 -20.02 3.76 10.33
CA GLY A 590 -20.18 2.76 9.27
C GLY A 590 -19.18 2.94 8.12
N PRO A 591 -19.27 2.14 7.06
CA PRO A 591 -18.41 2.21 5.89
C PRO A 591 -18.42 3.56 5.19
N LEU A 592 -17.35 3.91 4.49
CA LEU A 592 -17.22 5.22 3.81
C LEU A 592 -18.19 5.38 2.64
N TYR A 593 -18.46 4.31 1.90
CA TYR A 593 -19.29 4.30 0.68
C TYR A 593 -20.60 3.53 0.94
N THR A 594 -21.49 4.11 1.74
CA THR A 594 -22.83 3.54 2.01
C THR A 594 -23.95 4.33 1.35
#